data_7c21f1fb826cbd3711eb7adb54171d34
#
_entry.id   7c21f1fb826cbd3711eb7adb54171d34
#
_cell.length_a   1.000
_cell.length_b   1.000
_cell.length_c   1.000
_cell.angle_alpha   90.00
_cell.angle_beta   90.00
_cell.angle_gamma   90.00
#
_symmetry.space_group_name_H-M   'P 1'
#
loop_
_entity.id
_entity.type
_entity.pdbx_description
1 polymer ?
#
loop_
_entity_poly.entity_id
_entity_poly.type
_entity_poly.pdbx_seq_one_letter_code
_entity_poly.pdbx_strand_id
1 'polypeptide(L)'
;MPSPPSLLSINLKPATLAVGRQRIHYAWVIVIVAAAMRLSISAVRTSFPIMIPRMMEAFGWTYGAVGGGLALQWIFSGLFGPSAGWLGDRYGIRRVMAAGAVIFLISMVLTSRMTHLWQFYLFYGVFLSASLAIFQVPLLAAVTLWFRKHLGVGMGILQASQGVGPLVFVPLVLLIIYLFGGGGSGLRAAFWITGIGGGVLVLLLIRPFYNEPAQVGLTPLGASPDEPIQRIQEPKVARLRTKLFLQRVQRTSAFWNLIGIHFWGCAGHAIILAFLPAMAESRGLSQGSAAAAFVVLSVLSTITRFGVPIAADRLGSKWVMAACFFLQVAPMFILFFAHDAWLFYLFAALFGIGFGGEMTAFPIINRQYYGSAPIGTTYGWQMMGAGIGMAVGAYAGGLLWDLTGDLNYTITLSLVLSLVGVASIMFLPGTHRHQLPDWEDSLPAEYRTAPAGSATPGD
;
A
#
# COMPACT_ATOMS: atom_id res chain seq x y z
N MET A 1 -4.41 -6.32 45.03
CA MET A 1 -3.58 -5.18 44.63
C MET A 1 -4.03 -4.76 43.25
N PRO A 2 -4.51 -3.54 43.01
CA PRO A 2 -4.88 -3.07 41.70
C PRO A 2 -3.60 -2.77 40.91
N SER A 3 -3.56 -3.25 39.66
CA SER A 3 -2.48 -3.03 38.72
C SER A 3 -2.27 -1.52 38.43
N PRO A 4 -1.02 -1.03 38.26
CA PRO A 4 -0.77 0.38 38.01
C PRO A 4 -1.35 0.83 36.67
N PRO A 5 -1.85 2.08 36.57
CA PRO A 5 -2.39 2.61 35.32
C PRO A 5 -1.26 2.75 34.30
N SER A 6 -1.46 2.14 33.14
CA SER A 6 -0.53 2.28 32.00
C SER A 6 -0.48 3.73 31.55
N LEU A 7 0.73 4.30 31.39
CA LEU A 7 1.03 5.66 30.92
C LEU A 7 0.44 6.01 29.54
N LEU A 8 -0.35 5.14 28.94
CA LEU A 8 -1.05 5.31 27.67
C LEU A 8 -2.55 5.64 27.79
N SER A 9 -3.07 5.81 29.02
CA SER A 9 -4.49 6.11 29.24
C SER A 9 -4.77 7.60 29.42
N ILE A 10 -4.44 8.43 28.46
CA ILE A 10 -5.11 9.71 28.33
C ILE A 10 -6.45 9.42 27.64
N ASN A 11 -7.51 9.32 28.43
CA ASN A 11 -8.90 9.19 28.00
C ASN A 11 -9.36 10.52 27.35
N LEU A 12 -8.94 10.78 26.14
CA LEU A 12 -9.64 11.67 25.25
C LEU A 12 -10.83 10.87 24.71
N LYS A 13 -12.00 10.99 25.35
CA LYS A 13 -13.28 10.55 24.75
C LYS A 13 -13.62 11.56 23.66
N PRO A 14 -13.38 11.30 22.39
CA PRO A 14 -13.79 12.21 21.34
C PRO A 14 -15.16 11.78 20.82
N ALA A 15 -16.20 12.20 21.52
CA ALA A 15 -17.48 12.33 20.87
C ALA A 15 -17.36 13.50 19.91
N THR A 16 -17.12 13.25 18.61
CA THR A 16 -17.10 14.25 17.54
C THR A 16 -16.22 15.48 17.78
N LEU A 17 -15.17 15.69 16.97
CA LEU A 17 -14.46 16.95 16.95
C LEU A 17 -15.39 18.05 16.42
N ALA A 18 -15.71 19.03 17.26
CA ALA A 18 -16.42 20.23 16.83
C ALA A 18 -15.43 21.17 16.13
N VAL A 19 -15.44 21.16 14.80
CA VAL A 19 -14.77 22.18 14.00
C VAL A 19 -15.85 23.15 13.51
N GLY A 20 -16.00 24.25 14.20
CA GLY A 20 -17.08 25.20 13.93
C GLY A 20 -18.48 24.66 14.31
N ARG A 21 -19.51 24.99 13.51
CA ARG A 21 -20.89 24.53 13.71
C ARG A 21 -21.18 23.11 13.22
N GLN A 22 -20.25 22.43 12.53
CA GLN A 22 -20.45 21.09 11.99
C GLN A 22 -19.67 20.05 12.80
N ARG A 23 -20.34 18.97 13.19
CA ARG A 23 -19.71 17.83 13.86
C ARG A 23 -19.11 16.89 12.80
N ILE A 24 -17.79 16.85 12.70
CA ILE A 24 -17.07 15.95 11.79
C ILE A 24 -17.00 14.56 12.42
N HIS A 25 -17.42 13.52 11.67
CA HIS A 25 -17.32 12.14 12.12
C HIS A 25 -15.84 11.71 12.27
N TYR A 26 -15.52 11.00 13.36
CA TYR A 26 -14.14 10.64 13.70
C TYR A 26 -13.43 9.75 12.66
N ALA A 27 -14.18 9.09 11.78
CA ALA A 27 -13.63 8.36 10.63
C ALA A 27 -12.67 9.22 9.77
N TRP A 28 -12.96 10.51 9.60
CA TRP A 28 -12.10 11.41 8.84
C TRP A 28 -10.78 11.70 9.56
N VAL A 29 -10.80 11.77 10.88
CA VAL A 29 -9.57 11.91 11.69
C VAL A 29 -8.71 10.67 11.51
N ILE A 30 -9.31 9.48 11.58
CA ILE A 30 -8.60 8.20 11.38
C ILE A 30 -7.93 8.15 10.00
N VAL A 31 -8.63 8.55 8.94
CA VAL A 31 -8.06 8.55 7.58
C VAL A 31 -6.90 9.52 7.45
N ILE A 32 -7.02 10.75 7.98
CA ILE A 32 -5.95 11.74 7.92
C ILE A 32 -4.74 11.26 8.72
N VAL A 33 -4.95 10.74 9.92
CA VAL A 33 -3.89 10.16 10.75
C VAL A 33 -3.23 8.97 10.06
N ALA A 34 -4.02 8.08 9.48
CA ALA A 34 -3.52 6.93 8.71
C ALA A 34 -2.70 7.38 7.48
N ALA A 35 -3.18 8.37 6.75
CA ALA A 35 -2.49 8.95 5.60
C ALA A 35 -1.14 9.59 6.00
N ALA A 36 -1.11 10.33 7.11
CA ALA A 36 0.11 10.92 7.64
C ALA A 36 1.14 9.86 8.10
N MET A 37 0.69 8.79 8.78
CA MET A 37 1.57 7.67 9.15
C MET A 37 2.14 7.00 7.91
N ARG A 38 1.29 6.69 6.93
CA ARG A 38 1.71 6.03 5.69
C ARG A 38 2.67 6.90 4.89
N LEU A 39 2.38 8.19 4.78
CA LEU A 39 3.26 9.17 4.15
C LEU A 39 4.66 9.13 4.79
N SER A 40 4.73 9.22 6.13
CA SER A 40 6.00 9.27 6.87
C SER A 40 6.86 8.03 6.68
N ILE A 41 6.25 6.84 6.65
CA ILE A 41 6.97 5.57 6.51
C ILE A 41 7.33 5.26 5.05
N SER A 42 6.41 5.52 4.12
CA SER A 42 6.65 5.21 2.70
C SER A 42 7.63 6.17 2.02
N ALA A 43 7.81 7.34 2.58
CA ALA A 43 8.70 8.37 2.07
C ALA A 43 10.14 7.90 1.90
N VAL A 44 10.64 7.09 2.83
CA VAL A 44 12.00 6.53 2.77
C VAL A 44 12.19 5.66 1.53
N ARG A 45 11.19 4.83 1.18
CA ARG A 45 11.23 4.02 -0.04
C ARG A 45 11.16 4.88 -1.30
N THR A 46 10.25 5.83 -1.32
CA THR A 46 9.98 6.63 -2.52
C THR A 46 11.08 7.67 -2.80
N SER A 47 11.83 8.09 -1.77
CA SER A 47 12.97 9.00 -1.93
C SER A 47 14.29 8.26 -2.18
N PHE A 48 14.30 6.94 -2.08
CA PHE A 48 15.52 6.15 -2.19
C PHE A 48 16.28 6.33 -3.53
N PRO A 49 15.64 6.42 -4.70
CA PRO A 49 16.35 6.57 -5.97
C PRO A 49 17.32 7.76 -6.01
N ILE A 50 17.00 8.86 -5.35
CA ILE A 50 17.91 10.04 -5.28
C ILE A 50 19.13 9.82 -4.39
N MET A 51 19.09 8.81 -3.53
CA MET A 51 20.22 8.47 -2.63
C MET A 51 21.20 7.52 -3.30
N ILE A 52 20.82 6.80 -4.37
CA ILE A 52 21.66 5.79 -5.03
C ILE A 52 23.03 6.36 -5.46
N PRO A 53 23.13 7.45 -6.23
CA PRO A 53 24.44 7.99 -6.66
C PRO A 53 25.33 8.36 -5.46
N ARG A 54 24.74 8.89 -4.40
CA ARG A 54 25.46 9.29 -3.18
C ARG A 54 25.94 8.09 -2.37
N MET A 55 25.19 6.99 -2.40
CA MET A 55 25.61 5.72 -1.79
C MET A 55 26.79 5.11 -2.55
N MET A 56 26.73 5.16 -3.90
CA MET A 56 27.83 4.71 -4.74
C MET A 56 29.12 5.51 -4.45
N GLU A 57 29.01 6.82 -4.37
CA GLU A 57 30.14 7.70 -4.04
C GLU A 57 30.66 7.46 -2.62
N ALA A 58 29.77 7.35 -1.62
CA ALA A 58 30.15 7.24 -0.20
C ALA A 58 30.75 5.88 0.17
N PHE A 59 30.29 4.78 -0.47
CA PHE A 59 30.66 3.41 -0.09
C PHE A 59 31.43 2.66 -1.17
N GLY A 60 31.57 3.22 -2.38
CA GLY A 60 32.20 2.54 -3.52
C GLY A 60 31.38 1.35 -4.07
N TRP A 61 30.09 1.29 -3.77
CA TRP A 61 29.22 0.20 -4.24
C TRP A 61 28.78 0.43 -5.68
N THR A 62 28.54 -0.67 -6.41
CA THR A 62 27.99 -0.60 -7.76
C THR A 62 26.49 -0.26 -7.72
N TYR A 63 25.97 0.26 -8.84
CA TYR A 63 24.55 0.54 -8.98
C TYR A 63 23.68 -0.68 -8.73
N GLY A 64 24.09 -1.85 -9.26
CA GLY A 64 23.41 -3.12 -9.05
C GLY A 64 23.40 -3.58 -7.60
N ALA A 65 24.49 -3.36 -6.85
CA ALA A 65 24.57 -3.68 -5.42
C ALA A 65 23.60 -2.82 -4.60
N VAL A 66 23.53 -1.50 -4.88
CA VAL A 66 22.57 -0.63 -4.20
C VAL A 66 21.12 -0.94 -4.61
N GLY A 67 20.88 -1.19 -5.91
CA GLY A 67 19.59 -1.61 -6.44
C GLY A 67 19.09 -2.92 -5.85
N GLY A 68 20.02 -3.86 -5.57
CA GLY A 68 19.72 -5.13 -4.88
C GLY A 68 19.05 -4.94 -3.52
N GLY A 69 19.42 -3.91 -2.76
CA GLY A 69 18.77 -3.58 -1.49
C GLY A 69 17.29 -3.17 -1.68
N LEU A 70 17.00 -2.42 -2.74
CA LEU A 70 15.62 -2.06 -3.07
C LEU A 70 14.81 -3.27 -3.56
N ALA A 71 15.42 -4.15 -4.36
CA ALA A 71 14.78 -5.40 -4.79
C ALA A 71 14.44 -6.29 -3.59
N LEU A 72 15.38 -6.47 -2.66
CA LEU A 72 15.13 -7.19 -1.40
C LEU A 72 13.99 -6.56 -0.60
N GLN A 73 13.92 -5.22 -0.57
CA GLN A 73 12.84 -4.53 0.12
C GLN A 73 11.46 -4.85 -0.47
N TRP A 74 11.31 -4.95 -1.78
CA TRP A 74 10.06 -5.36 -2.42
C TRP A 74 9.70 -6.80 -2.08
N ILE A 75 10.66 -7.73 -2.18
CA ILE A 75 10.47 -9.16 -1.87
C ILE A 75 10.03 -9.32 -0.42
N PHE A 76 10.79 -8.79 0.53
CA PHE A 76 10.49 -8.97 1.95
C PHE A 76 9.25 -8.20 2.40
N SER A 77 8.96 -7.03 1.84
CA SER A 77 7.71 -6.31 2.09
C SER A 77 6.48 -7.13 1.65
N GLY A 78 6.58 -7.83 0.52
CA GLY A 78 5.58 -8.79 0.07
C GLY A 78 5.47 -9.99 1.02
N LEU A 79 6.60 -10.66 1.32
CA LEU A 79 6.64 -11.85 2.18
C LEU A 79 6.12 -11.58 3.60
N PHE A 80 6.37 -10.40 4.15
CA PHE A 80 5.84 -9.99 5.45
C PHE A 80 4.36 -9.57 5.42
N GLY A 81 3.77 -9.37 4.23
CA GLY A 81 2.38 -8.96 4.08
C GLY A 81 1.37 -9.84 4.84
N PRO A 82 1.34 -11.18 4.62
CA PRO A 82 0.45 -12.09 5.33
C PRO A 82 0.65 -12.06 6.84
N SER A 83 1.92 -12.02 7.30
CA SER A 83 2.25 -11.97 8.72
C SER A 83 1.82 -10.65 9.36
N ALA A 84 2.02 -9.52 8.67
CA ALA A 84 1.60 -8.20 9.13
C ALA A 84 0.06 -8.12 9.24
N GLY A 85 -0.66 -8.64 8.24
CA GLY A 85 -2.12 -8.71 8.26
C GLY A 85 -2.63 -9.58 9.41
N TRP A 86 -2.07 -10.78 9.57
CA TRP A 86 -2.43 -11.70 10.64
C TRP A 86 -2.14 -11.13 12.03
N LEU A 87 -1.01 -10.46 12.21
CA LEU A 87 -0.69 -9.77 13.47
C LEU A 87 -1.71 -8.67 13.76
N GLY A 88 -2.08 -7.88 12.75
CA GLY A 88 -3.09 -6.83 12.85
C GLY A 88 -4.46 -7.37 13.28
N ASP A 89 -4.91 -8.44 12.60
CA ASP A 89 -6.19 -9.10 12.90
C ASP A 89 -6.20 -9.79 14.27
N ARG A 90 -5.04 -10.30 14.73
CA ARG A 90 -4.93 -11.05 15.97
C ARG A 90 -4.69 -10.21 17.23
N TYR A 91 -3.82 -9.21 17.12
CA TYR A 91 -3.35 -8.43 18.29
C TYR A 91 -3.88 -6.99 18.31
N GLY A 92 -4.59 -6.62 17.24
CA GLY A 92 -5.10 -5.26 17.03
C GLY A 92 -4.07 -4.36 16.35
N ILE A 93 -4.56 -3.58 15.41
CA ILE A 93 -3.77 -2.80 14.47
C ILE A 93 -2.90 -1.76 15.19
N ARG A 94 -3.43 -1.09 16.22
CA ARG A 94 -2.71 -0.06 17.00
C ARG A 94 -1.43 -0.59 17.63
N ARG A 95 -1.47 -1.81 18.22
CA ARG A 95 -0.29 -2.44 18.85
C ARG A 95 0.75 -2.84 17.81
N VAL A 96 0.28 -3.40 16.69
CA VAL A 96 1.14 -3.83 15.60
C VAL A 96 1.82 -2.62 14.93
N MET A 97 1.11 -1.51 14.74
CA MET A 97 1.71 -0.27 14.26
C MET A 97 2.75 0.32 15.23
N ALA A 98 2.53 0.22 16.54
CA ALA A 98 3.53 0.65 17.52
C ALA A 98 4.82 -0.18 17.40
N ALA A 99 4.70 -1.50 17.28
CA ALA A 99 5.84 -2.38 17.02
C ALA A 99 6.51 -2.05 15.67
N GLY A 100 5.71 -1.81 14.62
CA GLY A 100 6.19 -1.38 13.30
C GLY A 100 6.99 -0.07 13.34
N ALA A 101 6.54 0.91 14.14
CA ALA A 101 7.24 2.18 14.31
C ALA A 101 8.60 1.99 15.03
N VAL A 102 8.65 1.11 16.01
CA VAL A 102 9.92 0.75 16.69
C VAL A 102 10.86 0.04 15.72
N ILE A 103 10.37 -0.92 14.93
CA ILE A 103 11.16 -1.60 13.89
C ILE A 103 11.68 -0.59 12.87
N PHE A 104 10.86 0.38 12.45
CA PHE A 104 11.26 1.46 11.55
C PHE A 104 12.42 2.27 12.13
N LEU A 105 12.28 2.75 13.37
CA LEU A 105 13.31 3.51 14.07
C LEU A 105 14.62 2.73 14.14
N ILE A 106 14.59 1.49 14.60
CA ILE A 106 15.76 0.62 14.71
C ILE A 106 16.42 0.42 13.34
N SER A 107 15.62 0.08 12.33
CA SER A 107 16.08 -0.13 10.97
C SER A 107 16.79 1.09 10.40
N MET A 108 16.22 2.28 10.55
CA MET A 108 16.77 3.52 10.02
C MET A 108 18.04 3.95 10.77
N VAL A 109 18.07 3.79 12.10
CA VAL A 109 19.27 4.05 12.91
C VAL A 109 20.42 3.10 12.53
N LEU A 110 20.13 1.81 12.35
CA LEU A 110 21.13 0.84 11.90
C LEU A 110 21.61 1.15 10.48
N THR A 111 20.69 1.49 9.57
CA THR A 111 21.03 1.88 8.18
C THR A 111 21.93 3.13 8.17
N SER A 112 21.70 4.11 9.05
CA SER A 112 22.54 5.31 9.12
C SER A 112 23.99 5.01 9.54
N ARG A 113 24.22 3.90 10.22
CA ARG A 113 25.55 3.46 10.72
C ARG A 113 26.18 2.36 9.87
N MET A 114 25.56 1.99 8.76
CA MET A 114 26.08 0.94 7.88
C MET A 114 27.46 1.32 7.31
N THR A 115 28.30 0.30 7.15
CA THR A 115 29.62 0.38 6.53
C THR A 115 29.82 -0.68 5.45
N HIS A 116 29.05 -1.77 5.49
CA HIS A 116 29.15 -2.92 4.61
C HIS A 116 27.84 -3.16 3.88
N LEU A 117 27.91 -3.70 2.68
CA LEU A 117 26.75 -3.96 1.82
C LEU A 117 25.74 -4.92 2.45
N TRP A 118 26.20 -5.97 3.17
CA TRP A 118 25.30 -6.90 3.85
C TRP A 118 24.45 -6.23 4.95
N GLN A 119 25.00 -5.20 5.63
CA GLN A 119 24.27 -4.42 6.63
C GLN A 119 23.14 -3.63 5.96
N PHE A 120 23.41 -3.04 4.80
CA PHE A 120 22.41 -2.37 4.01
C PHE A 120 21.27 -3.33 3.59
N TYR A 121 21.63 -4.52 3.09
CA TYR A 121 20.62 -5.53 2.73
C TYR A 121 19.78 -5.97 3.93
N LEU A 122 20.40 -6.17 5.08
CA LEU A 122 19.69 -6.59 6.29
C LEU A 122 18.83 -5.45 6.86
N PHE A 123 19.41 -4.26 7.07
CA PHE A 123 18.72 -3.20 7.79
C PHE A 123 17.69 -2.49 6.90
N TYR A 124 18.07 -2.12 5.69
CA TYR A 124 17.19 -1.45 4.74
C TYR A 124 16.32 -2.46 3.95
N GLY A 125 16.92 -3.54 3.47
CA GLY A 125 16.23 -4.56 2.66
C GLY A 125 15.23 -5.36 3.48
N VAL A 126 15.61 -5.89 4.65
CA VAL A 126 14.77 -6.82 5.43
C VAL A 126 14.02 -6.13 6.57
N PHE A 127 14.71 -5.45 7.49
CA PHE A 127 14.06 -4.89 8.69
C PHE A 127 13.09 -3.76 8.34
N LEU A 128 13.49 -2.84 7.47
CA LEU A 128 12.60 -1.78 7.02
C LEU A 128 11.36 -2.34 6.30
N SER A 129 11.50 -3.44 5.57
CA SER A 129 10.39 -4.10 4.88
C SER A 129 9.33 -4.62 5.81
N ALA A 130 9.69 -5.13 6.99
CA ALA A 130 8.74 -5.56 8.00
C ALA A 130 7.88 -4.38 8.48
N SER A 131 8.49 -3.23 8.71
CA SER A 131 7.76 -2.01 9.06
C SER A 131 6.84 -1.54 7.92
N LEU A 132 7.35 -1.50 6.69
CA LEU A 132 6.55 -1.11 5.53
C LEU A 132 5.32 -1.99 5.33
N ALA A 133 5.45 -3.31 5.51
CA ALA A 133 4.31 -4.25 5.43
C ALA A 133 3.25 -3.95 6.51
N ILE A 134 3.68 -3.63 7.73
CA ILE A 134 2.78 -3.27 8.85
C ILE A 134 2.00 -1.99 8.53
N PHE A 135 2.64 -0.96 8.00
CA PHE A 135 1.95 0.30 7.66
C PHE A 135 1.20 0.25 6.33
N GLN A 136 1.37 -0.79 5.54
CA GLN A 136 0.60 -1.00 4.33
C GLN A 136 -0.65 -1.85 4.58
N VAL A 137 -0.52 -3.04 5.13
CA VAL A 137 -1.61 -4.01 5.21
C VAL A 137 -2.58 -3.73 6.37
N PRO A 138 -2.18 -3.72 7.64
CA PRO A 138 -3.09 -3.46 8.76
C PRO A 138 -3.75 -2.08 8.69
N LEU A 139 -3.02 -1.06 8.24
CA LEU A 139 -3.54 0.30 8.18
C LEU A 139 -4.68 0.46 7.16
N LEU A 140 -4.54 -0.17 5.98
CA LEU A 140 -5.60 -0.23 5.00
C LEU A 140 -6.83 -0.98 5.54
N ALA A 141 -6.62 -2.12 6.19
CA ALA A 141 -7.69 -2.90 6.79
C ALA A 141 -8.46 -2.08 7.85
N ALA A 142 -7.73 -1.33 8.70
CA ALA A 142 -8.37 -0.47 9.70
C ALA A 142 -9.28 0.58 9.09
N VAL A 143 -8.79 1.35 8.13
CA VAL A 143 -9.58 2.41 7.49
C VAL A 143 -10.89 1.86 6.92
N THR A 144 -10.86 0.66 6.33
CA THR A 144 -12.07 0.06 5.78
C THR A 144 -13.15 -0.25 6.83
N LEU A 145 -12.81 -0.39 8.12
CA LEU A 145 -13.78 -0.63 9.19
C LEU A 145 -14.55 0.63 9.62
N TRP A 146 -13.99 1.81 9.33
CA TRP A 146 -14.57 3.10 9.73
C TRP A 146 -15.62 3.63 8.77
N PHE A 147 -15.74 3.06 7.57
CA PHE A 147 -16.60 3.55 6.51
C PHE A 147 -17.55 2.47 6.00
N ARG A 148 -18.84 2.78 5.96
CA ARG A 148 -19.85 2.07 5.18
C ARG A 148 -20.27 2.87 3.95
N LYS A 149 -20.34 4.21 4.09
CA LYS A 149 -20.50 5.15 2.98
C LYS A 149 -19.20 5.95 2.83
N HIS A 150 -18.92 6.37 1.61
CA HIS A 150 -17.73 7.15 1.26
C HIS A 150 -16.39 6.41 1.49
N LEU A 151 -16.40 5.07 1.51
CA LEU A 151 -15.18 4.26 1.64
C LEU A 151 -14.16 4.63 0.55
N GLY A 152 -14.62 4.84 -0.70
CA GLY A 152 -13.78 5.25 -1.80
C GLY A 152 -13.04 6.56 -1.55
N VAL A 153 -13.69 7.54 -0.91
CA VAL A 153 -13.03 8.82 -0.54
C VAL A 153 -11.97 8.59 0.53
N GLY A 154 -12.30 7.85 1.59
CA GLY A 154 -11.35 7.49 2.65
C GLY A 154 -10.13 6.75 2.10
N MET A 155 -10.35 5.76 1.25
CA MET A 155 -9.28 5.01 0.60
C MET A 155 -8.49 5.88 -0.38
N GLY A 156 -9.15 6.79 -1.08
CA GLY A 156 -8.50 7.75 -1.98
C GLY A 156 -7.49 8.64 -1.26
N ILE A 157 -7.87 9.22 -0.11
CA ILE A 157 -6.99 10.02 0.74
C ILE A 157 -5.78 9.19 1.19
N LEU A 158 -6.04 7.97 1.71
CA LEU A 158 -5.00 7.08 2.19
C LEU A 158 -4.02 6.66 1.08
N GLN A 159 -4.52 6.36 -0.12
CA GLN A 159 -3.70 5.91 -1.23
C GLN A 159 -2.94 7.07 -1.90
N ALA A 160 -3.56 8.25 -2.02
CA ALA A 160 -2.91 9.44 -2.55
C ALA A 160 -1.73 9.90 -1.68
N SER A 161 -1.78 9.66 -0.35
CA SER A 161 -0.68 10.02 0.55
C SER A 161 0.65 9.40 0.12
N GLN A 162 0.63 8.20 -0.46
CA GLN A 162 1.83 7.54 -0.96
C GLN A 162 2.42 8.25 -2.21
N GLY A 163 1.56 8.80 -3.07
CA GLY A 163 1.99 9.55 -4.24
C GLY A 163 2.53 10.95 -3.90
N VAL A 164 2.02 11.57 -2.84
CA VAL A 164 2.51 12.86 -2.34
C VAL A 164 3.89 12.73 -1.66
N GLY A 165 4.23 11.53 -1.19
CA GLY A 165 5.49 11.26 -0.47
C GLY A 165 6.72 11.86 -1.13
N PRO A 166 7.04 11.54 -2.38
CA PRO A 166 8.21 12.07 -3.06
C PRO A 166 8.25 13.60 -3.15
N LEU A 167 7.11 14.25 -3.34
CA LEU A 167 7.02 15.72 -3.46
C LEU A 167 7.50 16.44 -2.19
N VAL A 168 7.27 15.83 -1.03
CA VAL A 168 7.65 16.41 0.28
C VAL A 168 9.04 15.93 0.70
N PHE A 169 9.30 14.62 0.58
CA PHE A 169 10.48 14.02 1.17
C PHE A 169 11.72 14.08 0.29
N VAL A 170 11.58 14.14 -1.05
CA VAL A 170 12.75 14.29 -1.93
C VAL A 170 13.45 15.62 -1.67
N PRO A 171 12.77 16.79 -1.68
CA PRO A 171 13.41 18.05 -1.33
C PRO A 171 13.97 18.07 0.10
N LEU A 172 13.23 17.50 1.06
CA LEU A 172 13.68 17.43 2.45
C LEU A 172 14.97 16.61 2.60
N VAL A 173 15.06 15.44 1.99
CA VAL A 173 16.27 14.59 2.01
C VAL A 173 17.44 15.30 1.35
N LEU A 174 17.23 15.95 0.20
CA LEU A 174 18.26 16.73 -0.47
C LEU A 174 18.76 17.89 0.39
N LEU A 175 17.85 18.60 1.04
CA LEU A 175 18.20 19.69 1.95
C LEU A 175 19.02 19.18 3.14
N ILE A 176 18.63 18.06 3.77
CA ILE A 176 19.37 17.46 4.87
C ILE A 176 20.78 17.07 4.39
N ILE A 177 20.91 16.39 3.24
CA ILE A 177 22.19 15.99 2.70
C ILE A 177 23.08 17.21 2.47
N TYR A 178 22.54 18.29 1.92
CA TYR A 178 23.26 19.53 1.70
C TYR A 178 23.74 20.19 3.01
N LEU A 179 22.84 20.33 4.00
CA LEU A 179 23.14 20.98 5.28
C LEU A 179 24.18 20.23 6.12
N PHE A 180 24.28 18.91 5.95
CA PHE A 180 25.24 18.06 6.70
C PHE A 180 26.49 17.71 5.89
N GLY A 181 26.90 18.57 4.95
CA GLY A 181 28.20 18.52 4.27
C GLY A 181 28.27 17.59 3.06
N GLY A 182 27.14 17.16 2.51
CA GLY A 182 27.09 16.28 1.33
C GLY A 182 27.63 14.86 1.61
N GLY A 183 27.95 14.12 0.55
CA GLY A 183 28.60 12.81 0.62
C GLY A 183 28.05 11.84 1.66
N GLY A 184 28.93 11.07 2.29
CA GLY A 184 28.56 10.04 3.27
C GLY A 184 27.99 10.59 4.59
N SER A 185 28.44 11.75 5.06
CA SER A 185 27.93 12.39 6.29
C SER A 185 26.51 12.88 6.11
N GLY A 186 26.22 13.56 5.01
CA GLY A 186 24.88 14.02 4.67
C GLY A 186 23.91 12.85 4.45
N LEU A 187 24.37 11.76 3.83
CA LEU A 187 23.59 10.55 3.64
C LEU A 187 23.20 9.90 4.99
N ARG A 188 24.15 9.78 5.91
CA ARG A 188 23.90 9.27 7.27
C ARG A 188 22.93 10.14 8.04
N ALA A 189 23.08 11.47 7.96
CA ALA A 189 22.18 12.43 8.56
C ALA A 189 20.75 12.30 7.98
N ALA A 190 20.62 12.09 6.67
CA ALA A 190 19.33 11.89 6.03
C ALA A 190 18.61 10.64 6.58
N PHE A 191 19.28 9.49 6.70
CA PHE A 191 18.69 8.29 7.32
C PHE A 191 18.34 8.52 8.80
N TRP A 192 19.20 9.19 9.55
CA TRP A 192 18.98 9.49 10.96
C TRP A 192 17.76 10.39 11.19
N ILE A 193 17.74 11.53 10.52
CA ILE A 193 16.71 12.57 10.73
C ILE A 193 15.35 12.09 10.22
N THR A 194 15.30 11.50 9.01
CA THR A 194 14.04 10.98 8.47
C THR A 194 13.57 9.74 9.24
N GLY A 195 14.49 8.91 9.72
CA GLY A 195 14.18 7.74 10.53
C GLY A 195 13.61 8.11 11.89
N ILE A 196 14.31 8.94 12.65
CA ILE A 196 13.85 9.37 13.99
C ILE A 196 12.61 10.25 13.85
N GLY A 197 12.65 11.26 12.99
CA GLY A 197 11.53 12.18 12.79
C GLY A 197 10.27 11.43 12.34
N GLY A 198 10.38 10.57 11.35
CA GLY A 198 9.27 9.74 10.86
C GLY A 198 8.75 8.76 11.92
N GLY A 199 9.65 8.05 12.61
CA GLY A 199 9.26 7.09 13.64
C GLY A 199 8.62 7.74 14.86
N VAL A 200 9.16 8.86 15.35
CA VAL A 200 8.57 9.65 16.45
C VAL A 200 7.20 10.20 16.03
N LEU A 201 7.11 10.78 14.83
CA LEU A 201 5.84 11.27 14.30
C LEU A 201 4.78 10.18 14.28
N VAL A 202 5.13 8.99 13.79
CA VAL A 202 4.21 7.85 13.76
C VAL A 202 3.79 7.43 15.17
N LEU A 203 4.72 7.34 16.13
CA LEU A 203 4.39 7.02 17.54
C LEU A 203 3.43 8.06 18.16
N LEU A 204 3.56 9.33 17.80
CA LEU A 204 2.63 10.38 18.21
C LEU A 204 1.25 10.20 17.54
N LEU A 205 1.23 9.90 16.24
CA LEU A 205 0.01 9.70 15.47
C LEU A 205 -0.76 8.43 15.85
N ILE A 206 -0.11 7.43 16.46
CA ILE A 206 -0.78 6.24 17.00
C ILE A 206 -1.70 6.59 18.19
N ARG A 207 -1.46 7.70 18.90
CA ARG A 207 -2.28 8.08 20.06
C ARG A 207 -3.75 8.30 19.70
N PRO A 208 -4.10 9.14 18.70
CA PRO A 208 -5.47 9.35 18.26
C PRO A 208 -6.01 8.24 17.35
N PHE A 209 -5.23 7.19 17.05
CA PHE A 209 -5.65 6.11 16.18
C PHE A 209 -6.36 5.01 16.95
N TYR A 210 -7.58 4.64 16.52
CA TYR A 210 -8.37 3.53 17.05
C TYR A 210 -8.62 2.49 15.97
N ASN A 211 -8.63 1.21 16.34
CA ASN A 211 -8.80 0.12 15.37
C ASN A 211 -10.19 0.11 14.74
N GLU A 212 -11.21 0.41 15.52
CA GLU A 212 -12.61 0.32 15.10
C GLU A 212 -13.46 1.40 15.79
N PRO A 213 -14.57 1.82 15.19
CA PRO A 213 -15.44 2.88 15.73
C PRO A 213 -15.99 2.57 17.12
N ALA A 214 -16.27 1.29 17.41
CA ALA A 214 -16.81 0.84 18.69
C ALA A 214 -15.92 1.21 19.89
N GLN A 215 -14.60 1.31 19.69
CA GLN A 215 -13.65 1.71 20.76
C GLN A 215 -13.86 3.13 21.29
N VAL A 216 -14.50 3.98 20.50
CA VAL A 216 -14.84 5.36 20.85
C VAL A 216 -16.35 5.57 20.98
N GLY A 217 -17.13 4.49 21.02
CA GLY A 217 -18.58 4.57 21.16
C GLY A 217 -19.30 5.11 19.92
N LEU A 218 -18.74 4.91 18.72
CA LEU A 218 -19.31 5.31 17.45
C LEU A 218 -19.67 4.10 16.60
N THR A 219 -20.59 4.31 15.67
CA THR A 219 -20.85 3.41 14.53
C THR A 219 -19.97 3.80 13.34
N PRO A 220 -19.77 2.93 12.33
CA PRO A 220 -19.08 3.31 11.10
C PRO A 220 -19.78 4.48 10.39
N LEU A 221 -19.04 5.34 9.71
CA LEU A 221 -19.59 6.45 8.94
C LEU A 221 -20.57 5.95 7.86
N GLY A 222 -21.83 6.37 7.95
CA GLY A 222 -22.90 5.96 7.05
C GLY A 222 -23.64 4.69 7.49
N ALA A 223 -23.44 4.22 8.72
CA ALA A 223 -24.33 3.27 9.37
C ALA A 223 -25.72 3.89 9.61
N SER A 224 -26.73 3.04 9.74
CA SER A 224 -28.09 3.50 10.07
C SER A 224 -28.12 4.13 11.47
N PRO A 225 -28.95 5.17 11.71
CA PRO A 225 -29.02 5.81 13.03
C PRO A 225 -29.39 4.86 14.16
N ASP A 226 -30.21 3.84 13.88
CA ASP A 226 -30.72 2.86 14.83
C ASP A 226 -29.79 1.64 14.96
N GLU A 227 -28.66 1.61 14.24
CA GLU A 227 -27.72 0.49 14.31
C GLU A 227 -26.99 0.49 15.66
N PRO A 228 -27.05 -0.61 16.43
CA PRO A 228 -26.38 -0.68 17.71
C PRO A 228 -24.86 -0.61 17.52
N ILE A 229 -24.18 0.08 18.45
CA ILE A 229 -22.71 0.10 18.46
C ILE A 229 -22.22 -1.33 18.63
N GLN A 230 -21.39 -1.79 17.72
CA GLN A 230 -20.85 -3.14 17.75
C GLN A 230 -20.06 -3.37 19.04
N ARG A 231 -20.26 -4.53 19.67
CA ARG A 231 -19.47 -4.88 20.86
C ARG A 231 -18.00 -5.07 20.47
N ILE A 232 -17.09 -4.47 21.24
CA ILE A 232 -15.66 -4.73 21.10
C ILE A 232 -15.43 -6.21 21.33
N GLN A 233 -14.86 -6.89 20.35
CA GLN A 233 -14.67 -8.33 20.42
C GLN A 233 -13.54 -8.68 21.38
N GLU A 234 -13.78 -9.69 22.20
CA GLU A 234 -12.71 -10.27 23.01
C GLU A 234 -11.59 -10.82 22.12
N PRO A 235 -10.32 -10.73 22.57
CA PRO A 235 -9.17 -11.20 21.77
C PRO A 235 -9.28 -12.69 21.36
N LYS A 236 -9.93 -13.53 22.17
CA LYS A 236 -10.18 -14.95 21.84
C LYS A 236 -11.15 -15.09 20.66
N VAL A 237 -12.23 -14.30 20.68
CA VAL A 237 -13.25 -14.27 19.62
C VAL A 237 -12.66 -13.74 18.32
N ALA A 238 -11.92 -12.64 18.39
CA ALA A 238 -11.25 -12.07 17.21
C ALA A 238 -10.30 -13.09 16.56
N ARG A 239 -9.54 -13.84 17.34
CA ARG A 239 -8.66 -14.91 16.84
C ARG A 239 -9.43 -16.04 16.16
N LEU A 240 -10.53 -16.48 16.77
CA LEU A 240 -11.38 -17.53 16.22
C LEU A 240 -12.00 -17.07 14.90
N ARG A 241 -12.52 -15.85 14.85
CA ARG A 241 -13.09 -15.23 13.64
C ARG A 241 -12.06 -15.18 12.51
N THR A 242 -10.87 -14.66 12.77
CA THR A 242 -9.79 -14.58 11.76
C THR A 242 -9.42 -15.97 11.25
N LYS A 243 -9.28 -16.97 12.14
CA LYS A 243 -8.94 -18.35 11.75
C LYS A 243 -10.02 -18.97 10.86
N LEU A 244 -11.28 -18.89 11.27
CA LEU A 244 -12.40 -19.47 10.52
C LEU A 244 -12.61 -18.78 9.18
N PHE A 245 -12.54 -17.45 9.17
CA PHE A 245 -12.62 -16.71 7.93
C PHE A 245 -11.49 -17.09 6.95
N LEU A 246 -10.25 -17.13 7.41
CA LEU A 246 -9.10 -17.50 6.58
C LEU A 246 -9.26 -18.91 6.00
N GLN A 247 -9.69 -19.89 6.79
CA GLN A 247 -9.95 -21.26 6.32
C GLN A 247 -11.03 -21.32 5.22
N ARG A 248 -12.06 -20.46 5.32
CA ARG A 248 -13.14 -20.40 4.33
C ARG A 248 -12.73 -19.64 3.08
N VAL A 249 -12.11 -18.48 3.24
CA VAL A 249 -11.75 -17.62 2.10
C VAL A 249 -10.71 -18.26 1.19
N GLN A 250 -9.76 -19.02 1.73
CA GLN A 250 -8.75 -19.76 0.95
C GLN A 250 -9.34 -20.85 0.05
N ARG A 251 -10.58 -21.27 0.29
CA ARG A 251 -11.30 -22.23 -0.55
C ARG A 251 -12.04 -21.56 -1.72
N THR A 252 -12.06 -20.24 -1.76
CA THR A 252 -12.73 -19.49 -2.85
C THR A 252 -11.76 -19.21 -3.99
N SER A 253 -12.25 -19.30 -5.22
CA SER A 253 -11.47 -18.92 -6.41
C SER A 253 -11.13 -17.43 -6.42
N ALA A 254 -12.00 -16.58 -5.87
CA ALA A 254 -11.77 -15.14 -5.77
C ALA A 254 -10.52 -14.79 -4.97
N PHE A 255 -10.23 -15.53 -3.89
CA PHE A 255 -9.02 -15.31 -3.07
C PHE A 255 -7.73 -15.50 -3.87
N TRP A 256 -7.59 -16.65 -4.54
CA TRP A 256 -6.41 -16.98 -5.32
C TRP A 256 -6.29 -16.12 -6.58
N ASN A 257 -7.43 -15.81 -7.19
CA ASN A 257 -7.45 -14.97 -8.38
C ASN A 257 -7.01 -13.53 -8.05
N LEU A 258 -7.44 -12.95 -6.94
CA LEU A 258 -6.98 -11.62 -6.50
C LEU A 258 -5.47 -11.58 -6.21
N ILE A 259 -4.90 -12.66 -5.65
CA ILE A 259 -3.45 -12.78 -5.48
C ILE A 259 -2.75 -12.84 -6.85
N GLY A 260 -3.29 -13.65 -7.77
CA GLY A 260 -2.77 -13.78 -9.14
C GLY A 260 -2.82 -12.47 -9.92
N ILE A 261 -3.95 -11.74 -9.86
CA ILE A 261 -4.10 -10.43 -10.50
C ILE A 261 -3.03 -9.45 -9.99
N HIS A 262 -2.83 -9.42 -8.67
CA HIS A 262 -1.79 -8.57 -8.07
C HIS A 262 -0.39 -8.96 -8.53
N PHE A 263 -0.10 -10.26 -8.60
CA PHE A 263 1.18 -10.76 -9.08
C PHE A 263 1.42 -10.36 -10.55
N TRP A 264 0.49 -10.67 -11.44
CA TRP A 264 0.64 -10.44 -12.88
C TRP A 264 0.69 -8.94 -13.24
N GLY A 265 -0.19 -8.13 -12.62
CA GLY A 265 -0.17 -6.68 -12.80
C GLY A 265 1.15 -6.07 -12.33
N CYS A 266 1.59 -6.43 -11.11
CA CYS A 266 2.85 -5.93 -10.56
C CYS A 266 4.08 -6.42 -11.36
N ALA A 267 4.08 -7.64 -11.86
CA ALA A 267 5.17 -8.13 -12.71
C ALA A 267 5.25 -7.37 -14.04
N GLY A 268 4.11 -7.10 -14.67
CA GLY A 268 4.08 -6.32 -15.90
C GLY A 268 4.55 -4.88 -15.72
N HIS A 269 3.92 -4.14 -14.79
CA HIS A 269 4.28 -2.71 -14.64
C HIS A 269 5.66 -2.49 -14.01
N ALA A 270 6.21 -3.46 -13.26
CA ALA A 270 7.56 -3.34 -12.70
C ALA A 270 8.62 -3.17 -13.80
N ILE A 271 8.45 -3.84 -14.93
CA ILE A 271 9.33 -3.70 -16.09
C ILE A 271 9.30 -2.26 -16.60
N ILE A 272 8.11 -1.70 -16.80
CA ILE A 272 7.97 -0.32 -17.27
C ILE A 272 8.56 0.68 -16.28
N LEU A 273 8.28 0.54 -15.00
CA LEU A 273 8.80 1.43 -13.97
C LEU A 273 10.33 1.40 -13.86
N ALA A 274 10.93 0.22 -14.09
CA ALA A 274 12.37 0.04 -14.02
C ALA A 274 13.08 0.60 -15.27
N PHE A 275 12.50 0.40 -16.45
CA PHE A 275 13.22 0.61 -17.72
C PHE A 275 12.70 1.76 -18.59
N LEU A 276 11.58 2.41 -18.24
CA LEU A 276 11.01 3.49 -19.08
C LEU A 276 12.01 4.61 -19.40
N PRO A 277 12.80 5.16 -18.46
CA PRO A 277 13.80 6.17 -18.82
C PRO A 277 14.86 5.63 -19.78
N ALA A 278 15.38 4.43 -19.52
CA ALA A 278 16.37 3.79 -20.36
C ALA A 278 15.83 3.46 -21.76
N MET A 279 14.55 3.07 -21.86
CA MET A 279 13.87 2.88 -23.15
C MET A 279 13.80 4.19 -23.95
N ALA A 280 13.50 5.31 -23.29
CA ALA A 280 13.44 6.61 -23.94
C ALA A 280 14.83 7.06 -24.40
N GLU A 281 15.86 6.92 -23.57
CA GLU A 281 17.25 7.27 -23.90
C GLU A 281 17.80 6.42 -25.05
N SER A 282 17.53 5.10 -25.06
CA SER A 282 17.94 4.20 -26.15
C SER A 282 17.30 4.53 -27.51
N ARG A 283 16.18 5.25 -27.50
CA ARG A 283 15.49 5.76 -28.69
C ARG A 283 15.92 7.17 -29.06
N GLY A 284 17.00 7.69 -28.43
CA GLY A 284 17.59 8.98 -28.75
C GLY A 284 17.00 10.20 -28.02
N LEU A 285 16.13 10.00 -27.03
CA LEU A 285 15.65 11.10 -26.21
C LEU A 285 16.75 11.59 -25.26
N SER A 286 16.74 12.88 -24.97
CA SER A 286 17.61 13.44 -23.95
C SER A 286 17.23 12.89 -22.55
N GLN A 287 18.19 12.80 -21.64
CA GLN A 287 17.98 12.40 -20.27
C GLN A 287 16.86 13.21 -19.58
N GLY A 288 16.80 14.53 -19.89
CA GLY A 288 15.74 15.40 -19.37
C GLY A 288 14.35 15.02 -19.87
N SER A 289 14.20 14.68 -21.15
CA SER A 289 12.92 14.23 -21.72
C SER A 289 12.51 12.86 -21.19
N ALA A 290 13.46 11.94 -21.01
CA ALA A 290 13.22 10.63 -20.43
C ALA A 290 12.74 10.73 -18.96
N ALA A 291 13.41 11.57 -18.17
CA ALA A 291 13.00 11.86 -16.79
C ALA A 291 11.61 12.54 -16.73
N ALA A 292 11.31 13.46 -17.66
CA ALA A 292 10.02 14.13 -17.72
C ALA A 292 8.88 13.15 -18.00
N ALA A 293 9.08 12.14 -18.85
CA ALA A 293 8.08 11.07 -19.05
C ALA A 293 7.75 10.34 -17.75
N PHE A 294 8.76 10.02 -16.93
CA PHE A 294 8.54 9.39 -15.63
C PHE A 294 7.82 10.32 -14.64
N VAL A 295 8.07 11.63 -14.69
CA VAL A 295 7.34 12.63 -13.90
C VAL A 295 5.88 12.69 -14.29
N VAL A 296 5.55 12.73 -15.58
CA VAL A 296 4.16 12.70 -16.10
C VAL A 296 3.42 11.47 -15.59
N LEU A 297 4.02 10.27 -15.69
CA LEU A 297 3.49 9.03 -15.15
C LEU A 297 3.19 9.15 -13.64
N SER A 298 4.14 9.65 -12.89
CA SER A 298 4.05 9.75 -11.42
C SER A 298 2.95 10.72 -10.97
N VAL A 299 2.83 11.87 -11.60
CA VAL A 299 1.81 12.89 -11.31
C VAL A 299 0.41 12.33 -11.56
N LEU A 300 0.19 11.76 -12.76
CA LEU A 300 -1.12 11.21 -13.10
C LEU A 300 -1.48 9.99 -12.26
N SER A 301 -0.50 9.13 -11.95
CA SER A 301 -0.69 8.04 -11.00
C SER A 301 -1.13 8.55 -9.61
N THR A 302 -0.58 9.65 -9.13
CA THR A 302 -0.98 10.24 -7.84
C THR A 302 -2.42 10.73 -7.85
N ILE A 303 -2.83 11.42 -8.92
CA ILE A 303 -4.21 11.90 -9.09
C ILE A 303 -5.19 10.72 -9.12
N THR A 304 -4.88 9.69 -9.88
CA THR A 304 -5.77 8.52 -10.02
C THR A 304 -5.83 7.67 -8.76
N ARG A 305 -4.78 7.62 -7.95
CA ARG A 305 -4.82 7.00 -6.61
C ARG A 305 -5.91 7.60 -5.71
N PHE A 306 -6.22 8.87 -5.89
CA PHE A 306 -7.35 9.50 -5.20
C PHE A 306 -8.70 9.18 -5.87
N GLY A 307 -8.80 9.32 -7.19
CA GLY A 307 -10.07 9.23 -7.92
C GLY A 307 -10.59 7.80 -8.09
N VAL A 308 -9.72 6.84 -8.37
CA VAL A 308 -10.13 5.46 -8.69
C VAL A 308 -10.83 4.75 -7.53
N PRO A 309 -10.43 4.86 -6.26
CA PRO A 309 -11.20 4.28 -5.15
C PRO A 309 -12.63 4.81 -5.08
N ILE A 310 -12.84 6.09 -5.39
CA ILE A 310 -14.18 6.72 -5.42
C ILE A 310 -15.01 6.10 -6.55
N ALA A 311 -14.41 5.91 -7.72
CA ALA A 311 -15.06 5.25 -8.84
C ALA A 311 -15.38 3.78 -8.52
N ALA A 312 -14.46 3.05 -7.91
CA ALA A 312 -14.64 1.64 -7.52
C ALA A 312 -15.74 1.45 -6.48
N ASP A 313 -15.89 2.38 -5.56
CA ASP A 313 -16.95 2.38 -4.53
C ASP A 313 -18.35 2.56 -5.16
N ARG A 314 -18.47 3.36 -6.24
CA ARG A 314 -19.72 3.69 -6.90
C ARG A 314 -20.10 2.74 -8.05
N LEU A 315 -19.12 2.38 -8.88
CA LEU A 315 -19.32 1.64 -10.13
C LEU A 315 -19.05 0.14 -9.99
N GLY A 316 -18.52 -0.29 -8.83
CA GLY A 316 -18.07 -1.66 -8.60
C GLY A 316 -16.60 -1.87 -8.98
N SER A 317 -15.85 -2.46 -8.05
CA SER A 317 -14.37 -2.57 -8.15
C SER A 317 -13.90 -3.42 -9.32
N LYS A 318 -14.64 -4.48 -9.71
CA LYS A 318 -14.23 -5.37 -10.80
C LYS A 318 -13.98 -4.61 -12.10
N TRP A 319 -14.96 -3.83 -12.53
CA TRP A 319 -14.91 -3.13 -13.82
C TRP A 319 -13.94 -1.94 -13.80
N VAL A 320 -13.88 -1.22 -12.67
CA VAL A 320 -12.91 -0.13 -12.50
C VAL A 320 -11.48 -0.68 -12.50
N MET A 321 -11.23 -1.82 -11.85
CA MET A 321 -9.95 -2.51 -11.89
C MET A 321 -9.60 -2.95 -13.31
N ALA A 322 -10.55 -3.55 -14.04
CA ALA A 322 -10.36 -3.95 -15.43
C ALA A 322 -9.98 -2.76 -16.33
N ALA A 323 -10.65 -1.62 -16.17
CA ALA A 323 -10.35 -0.41 -16.91
C ALA A 323 -8.94 0.12 -16.59
N CYS A 324 -8.52 0.11 -15.31
CA CYS A 324 -7.18 0.53 -14.92
C CYS A 324 -6.09 -0.39 -15.49
N PHE A 325 -6.30 -1.70 -15.44
CA PHE A 325 -5.36 -2.66 -16.04
C PHE A 325 -5.30 -2.51 -17.55
N PHE A 326 -6.44 -2.32 -18.21
CA PHE A 326 -6.46 -2.08 -19.66
C PHE A 326 -5.72 -0.79 -20.02
N LEU A 327 -5.87 0.28 -19.24
CA LEU A 327 -5.13 1.54 -19.43
C LEU A 327 -3.64 1.41 -19.16
N GLN A 328 -3.16 0.35 -18.54
CA GLN A 328 -1.74 0.03 -18.48
C GLN A 328 -1.28 -0.74 -19.73
N VAL A 329 -2.09 -1.67 -20.20
CA VAL A 329 -1.75 -2.59 -21.30
C VAL A 329 -1.83 -1.88 -22.65
N ALA A 330 -2.94 -1.23 -22.95
CA ALA A 330 -3.18 -0.65 -24.27
C ALA A 330 -2.12 0.37 -24.69
N PRO A 331 -1.65 1.29 -23.83
CA PRO A 331 -0.60 2.22 -24.22
C PRO A 331 0.77 1.58 -24.48
N MET A 332 1.04 0.35 -23.98
CA MET A 332 2.33 -0.32 -24.22
C MET A 332 2.61 -0.51 -25.71
N PHE A 333 1.57 -0.64 -26.53
CA PHE A 333 1.74 -0.67 -27.99
C PHE A 333 2.38 0.59 -28.55
N ILE A 334 2.20 1.74 -27.92
CA ILE A 334 2.85 2.99 -28.33
C ILE A 334 4.38 2.85 -28.23
N LEU A 335 4.89 2.14 -27.22
CA LEU A 335 6.32 2.00 -26.98
C LEU A 335 7.06 1.28 -28.13
N PHE A 336 6.40 0.41 -28.89
CA PHE A 336 7.03 -0.24 -30.04
C PHE A 336 7.39 0.74 -31.18
N PHE A 337 6.64 1.85 -31.28
CA PHE A 337 6.76 2.84 -32.34
C PHE A 337 7.23 4.21 -31.83
N ALA A 338 7.45 4.34 -30.50
CA ALA A 338 7.82 5.62 -29.92
C ALA A 338 9.29 5.96 -30.23
N HIS A 339 9.49 7.00 -31.04
CA HIS A 339 10.79 7.61 -31.31
C HIS A 339 10.85 9.08 -30.87
N ASP A 340 9.68 9.70 -30.67
CA ASP A 340 9.55 11.11 -30.31
C ASP A 340 9.14 11.25 -28.82
N ALA A 341 9.59 12.32 -28.18
CA ALA A 341 9.28 12.61 -26.77
C ALA A 341 7.77 12.66 -26.48
N TRP A 342 6.96 13.19 -27.40
CA TRP A 342 5.52 13.30 -27.19
C TRP A 342 4.81 11.93 -27.09
N LEU A 343 5.29 10.92 -27.85
CA LEU A 343 4.75 9.55 -27.74
C LEU A 343 5.08 8.91 -26.39
N PHE A 344 6.29 9.16 -25.86
CA PHE A 344 6.65 8.74 -24.50
C PHE A 344 5.79 9.46 -23.44
N TYR A 345 5.50 10.74 -23.63
CA TYR A 345 4.62 11.48 -22.72
C TYR A 345 3.18 11.00 -22.78
N LEU A 346 2.66 10.72 -23.99
CA LEU A 346 1.33 10.15 -24.18
C LEU A 346 1.23 8.76 -23.51
N PHE A 347 2.23 7.89 -23.78
CA PHE A 347 2.33 6.60 -23.09
C PHE A 347 2.33 6.78 -21.58
N ALA A 348 3.21 7.62 -21.06
CA ALA A 348 3.38 7.86 -19.63
C ALA A 348 2.10 8.39 -18.98
N ALA A 349 1.37 9.25 -19.68
CA ALA A 349 0.09 9.77 -19.21
C ALA A 349 -0.97 8.68 -19.09
N LEU A 350 -1.20 7.91 -20.13
CA LEU A 350 -2.21 6.85 -20.15
C LEU A 350 -1.85 5.71 -19.18
N PHE A 351 -0.60 5.28 -19.22
CA PHE A 351 -0.10 4.25 -18.32
C PHE A 351 -0.17 4.70 -16.84
N GLY A 352 0.22 5.96 -16.57
CA GLY A 352 0.18 6.53 -15.21
C GLY A 352 -1.24 6.56 -14.63
N ILE A 353 -2.25 6.85 -15.43
CA ILE A 353 -3.66 6.79 -15.03
C ILE A 353 -4.02 5.35 -14.63
N GLY A 354 -3.70 4.36 -15.45
CA GLY A 354 -3.94 2.95 -15.15
C GLY A 354 -3.19 2.48 -13.90
N PHE A 355 -1.89 2.77 -13.83
CA PHE A 355 -1.00 2.38 -12.73
C PHE A 355 -1.45 2.93 -11.37
N GLY A 356 -1.87 4.20 -11.31
CA GLY A 356 -2.39 4.78 -10.07
C GLY A 356 -3.64 4.08 -9.57
N GLY A 357 -4.49 3.60 -10.49
CA GLY A 357 -5.75 2.96 -10.16
C GLY A 357 -5.64 1.47 -9.81
N GLU A 358 -4.68 0.77 -10.40
CA GLU A 358 -4.54 -0.69 -10.27
C GLU A 358 -4.63 -1.18 -8.83
N MET A 359 -3.73 -0.72 -7.98
CA MET A 359 -3.61 -1.21 -6.60
C MET A 359 -4.68 -0.66 -5.66
N THR A 360 -5.37 0.42 -6.04
CA THR A 360 -6.25 1.15 -5.14
C THR A 360 -7.65 0.55 -5.04
N ALA A 361 -8.07 -0.24 -6.02
CA ALA A 361 -9.35 -0.94 -6.03
C ALA A 361 -9.38 -2.19 -5.13
N PHE A 362 -8.23 -2.81 -4.81
CA PHE A 362 -8.17 -4.06 -4.04
C PHE A 362 -8.78 -3.99 -2.63
N PRO A 363 -8.54 -2.97 -1.80
CA PRO A 363 -9.21 -2.90 -0.50
C PRO A 363 -10.71 -2.80 -0.61
N ILE A 364 -11.22 -2.14 -1.66
CA ILE A 364 -12.65 -1.95 -1.88
C ILE A 364 -13.29 -3.25 -2.34
N ILE A 365 -12.69 -3.98 -3.30
CA ILE A 365 -13.21 -5.26 -3.74
C ILE A 365 -13.23 -6.30 -2.62
N ASN A 366 -12.24 -6.29 -1.73
CA ASN A 366 -12.25 -7.14 -0.53
C ASN A 366 -13.46 -6.82 0.36
N ARG A 367 -13.82 -5.55 0.53
CA ARG A 367 -15.04 -5.17 1.28
C ARG A 367 -16.31 -5.51 0.54
N GLN A 368 -16.34 -5.37 -0.77
CA GLN A 368 -17.50 -5.78 -1.58
C GLN A 368 -17.72 -7.29 -1.55
N TYR A 369 -16.66 -8.09 -1.49
CA TYR A 369 -16.77 -9.56 -1.42
C TYR A 369 -17.03 -10.10 0.00
N TYR A 370 -16.41 -9.51 1.01
CA TYR A 370 -16.33 -10.11 2.34
C TYR A 370 -16.96 -9.27 3.46
N GLY A 371 -17.55 -8.12 3.13
CA GLY A 371 -18.26 -7.26 4.09
C GLY A 371 -17.38 -6.83 5.25
N SER A 372 -17.84 -7.05 6.49
CA SER A 372 -17.14 -6.70 7.74
C SER A 372 -16.11 -7.74 8.20
N ALA A 373 -15.79 -8.75 7.37
CA ALA A 373 -14.83 -9.78 7.72
C ALA A 373 -13.41 -9.23 8.00
N PRO A 374 -12.56 -9.97 8.75
CA PRO A 374 -11.18 -9.58 9.04
C PRO A 374 -10.31 -9.76 7.78
N ILE A 375 -10.24 -8.73 6.94
CA ILE A 375 -9.55 -8.80 5.63
C ILE A 375 -8.04 -8.54 5.71
N GLY A 376 -7.47 -8.23 6.88
CA GLY A 376 -6.06 -7.91 7.01
C GLY A 376 -5.15 -9.02 6.49
N THR A 377 -5.33 -10.24 6.96
CA THR A 377 -4.57 -11.40 6.50
C THR A 377 -4.78 -11.67 5.01
N THR A 378 -6.02 -11.60 4.54
CA THR A 378 -6.38 -11.82 3.12
C THR A 378 -5.69 -10.82 2.20
N TYR A 379 -5.72 -9.54 2.58
CA TYR A 379 -5.03 -8.49 1.84
C TYR A 379 -3.51 -8.63 1.92
N GLY A 380 -3.00 -9.14 3.04
CA GLY A 380 -1.58 -9.47 3.19
C GLY A 380 -1.09 -10.49 2.16
N TRP A 381 -1.87 -11.53 1.87
CA TRP A 381 -1.56 -12.49 0.82
C TRP A 381 -1.56 -11.86 -0.58
N GLN A 382 -2.49 -10.93 -0.84
CA GLN A 382 -2.49 -10.16 -2.09
C GLN A 382 -1.24 -9.28 -2.22
N MET A 383 -0.81 -8.65 -1.13
CA MET A 383 0.43 -7.87 -1.09
C MET A 383 1.69 -8.72 -1.28
N MET A 384 1.66 -9.98 -0.84
CA MET A 384 2.74 -10.93 -1.14
C MET A 384 2.82 -11.20 -2.65
N GLY A 385 1.67 -11.45 -3.29
CA GLY A 385 1.61 -11.57 -4.75
C GLY A 385 2.20 -10.34 -5.46
N ALA A 386 1.82 -9.14 -5.02
CA ALA A 386 2.35 -7.89 -5.55
C ALA A 386 3.87 -7.76 -5.41
N GLY A 387 4.41 -8.02 -4.21
CA GLY A 387 5.84 -7.88 -3.95
C GLY A 387 6.69 -8.86 -4.75
N ILE A 388 6.25 -10.13 -4.84
CA ILE A 388 6.92 -11.14 -5.66
C ILE A 388 6.81 -10.78 -7.15
N GLY A 389 5.63 -10.33 -7.61
CA GLY A 389 5.43 -9.87 -8.97
C GLY A 389 6.38 -8.73 -9.35
N MET A 390 6.49 -7.69 -8.51
CA MET A 390 7.45 -6.58 -8.72
C MET A 390 8.88 -7.07 -8.90
N ALA A 391 9.34 -7.98 -8.04
CA ALA A 391 10.70 -8.51 -8.09
C ALA A 391 10.94 -9.37 -9.35
N VAL A 392 10.01 -10.29 -9.63
CA VAL A 392 10.11 -11.20 -10.80
C VAL A 392 10.05 -10.41 -12.10
N GLY A 393 9.13 -9.44 -12.21
CA GLY A 393 8.99 -8.64 -13.43
C GLY A 393 10.24 -7.80 -13.70
N ALA A 394 10.72 -7.04 -12.72
CA ALA A 394 11.91 -6.21 -12.89
C ALA A 394 13.15 -7.06 -13.24
N TYR A 395 13.34 -8.21 -12.56
CA TYR A 395 14.46 -9.11 -12.84
C TYR A 395 14.37 -9.75 -14.23
N ALA A 396 13.20 -10.30 -14.57
CA ALA A 396 13.00 -10.95 -15.87
C ALA A 396 13.10 -9.98 -17.03
N GLY A 397 12.61 -8.75 -16.86
CA GLY A 397 12.74 -7.69 -17.86
C GLY A 397 14.19 -7.29 -18.10
N GLY A 398 14.99 -7.15 -17.02
CA GLY A 398 16.42 -6.84 -17.12
C GLY A 398 17.20 -7.98 -17.75
N LEU A 399 16.98 -9.21 -17.30
CA LEU A 399 17.63 -10.40 -17.86
C LEU A 399 17.35 -10.56 -19.36
N LEU A 400 16.10 -10.32 -19.77
CA LEU A 400 15.72 -10.43 -21.17
C LEU A 400 16.41 -9.35 -22.03
N TRP A 401 16.54 -8.14 -21.49
CA TRP A 401 17.31 -7.10 -22.15
C TRP A 401 18.80 -7.47 -22.27
N ASP A 402 19.43 -7.93 -21.20
CA ASP A 402 20.85 -8.35 -21.21
C ASP A 402 21.11 -9.47 -22.21
N LEU A 403 20.18 -10.41 -22.35
CA LEU A 403 20.32 -11.55 -23.27
C LEU A 403 20.07 -11.20 -24.75
N THR A 404 19.16 -10.27 -25.02
CA THR A 404 18.70 -9.97 -26.40
C THR A 404 19.27 -8.69 -26.97
N GLY A 405 19.65 -7.73 -26.11
CA GLY A 405 20.04 -6.37 -26.53
C GLY A 405 18.90 -5.55 -27.13
N ASP A 406 17.68 -6.07 -27.16
CA ASP A 406 16.52 -5.40 -27.76
C ASP A 406 15.39 -5.21 -26.76
N LEU A 407 15.04 -3.95 -26.50
CA LEU A 407 13.97 -3.56 -25.61
C LEU A 407 12.57 -4.01 -26.03
N ASN A 408 12.35 -4.33 -27.29
CA ASN A 408 11.06 -4.81 -27.76
C ASN A 408 10.67 -6.12 -27.09
N TYR A 409 11.63 -7.03 -26.82
CA TYR A 409 11.36 -8.24 -26.05
C TYR A 409 10.96 -7.94 -24.61
N THR A 410 11.61 -6.97 -23.99
CA THR A 410 11.30 -6.51 -22.62
C THR A 410 9.89 -5.89 -22.55
N ILE A 411 9.53 -5.04 -23.54
CA ILE A 411 8.18 -4.47 -23.67
C ILE A 411 7.14 -5.58 -23.90
N THR A 412 7.45 -6.55 -24.78
CA THR A 412 6.56 -7.69 -25.05
C THR A 412 6.31 -8.53 -23.79
N LEU A 413 7.35 -8.79 -23.00
CA LEU A 413 7.20 -9.49 -21.73
C LEU A 413 6.25 -8.73 -20.78
N SER A 414 6.46 -7.41 -20.62
CA SER A 414 5.59 -6.56 -19.82
C SER A 414 4.14 -6.60 -20.29
N LEU A 415 3.93 -6.51 -21.61
CA LEU A 415 2.61 -6.58 -22.24
C LEU A 415 1.91 -7.93 -21.95
N VAL A 416 2.62 -9.05 -22.14
CA VAL A 416 2.07 -10.40 -21.91
C VAL A 416 1.68 -10.58 -20.45
N LEU A 417 2.56 -10.23 -19.50
CA LEU A 417 2.28 -10.35 -18.07
C LEU A 417 1.06 -9.50 -17.67
N SER A 418 0.99 -8.28 -18.15
CA SER A 418 -0.14 -7.39 -17.86
C SER A 418 -1.45 -7.89 -18.51
N LEU A 419 -1.40 -8.47 -19.73
CA LEU A 419 -2.57 -9.10 -20.36
C LEU A 419 -3.10 -10.29 -19.56
N VAL A 420 -2.21 -11.11 -18.99
CA VAL A 420 -2.62 -12.20 -18.09
C VAL A 420 -3.35 -11.62 -16.87
N GLY A 421 -2.89 -10.48 -16.33
CA GLY A 421 -3.57 -9.75 -15.27
C GLY A 421 -4.98 -9.31 -15.67
N VAL A 422 -5.13 -8.67 -16.83
CA VAL A 422 -6.45 -8.27 -17.38
C VAL A 422 -7.37 -9.48 -17.56
N ALA A 423 -6.87 -10.55 -18.18
CA ALA A 423 -7.64 -11.76 -18.38
C ALA A 423 -8.10 -12.38 -17.05
N SER A 424 -7.23 -12.39 -16.05
CA SER A 424 -7.55 -12.89 -14.71
C SER A 424 -8.68 -12.11 -14.04
N ILE A 425 -8.81 -10.80 -14.29
CA ILE A 425 -9.92 -9.99 -13.75
C ILE A 425 -11.27 -10.45 -14.30
N MET A 426 -11.32 -10.94 -15.53
CA MET A 426 -12.58 -11.42 -16.12
C MET A 426 -13.17 -12.60 -15.36
N PHE A 427 -12.31 -13.46 -14.77
CA PHE A 427 -12.73 -14.59 -13.96
C PHE A 427 -13.16 -14.23 -12.52
N LEU A 428 -13.04 -12.95 -12.11
CA LEU A 428 -13.54 -12.53 -10.81
C LEU A 428 -15.08 -12.56 -10.80
N PRO A 429 -15.69 -13.00 -9.68
CA PRO A 429 -17.14 -12.87 -9.49
C PRO A 429 -17.62 -11.42 -9.53
N GLY A 430 -18.92 -11.23 -9.76
CA GLY A 430 -19.53 -9.90 -9.64
C GLY A 430 -19.45 -9.37 -8.20
N THR A 431 -19.31 -8.05 -8.05
CA THR A 431 -19.14 -7.39 -6.74
C THR A 431 -20.46 -7.06 -6.04
N HIS A 432 -21.61 -7.41 -6.64
CA HIS A 432 -22.95 -7.14 -6.08
C HIS A 432 -23.38 -8.15 -5.00
N ARG A 433 -22.65 -9.26 -4.82
CA ARG A 433 -22.95 -10.30 -3.84
C ARG A 433 -21.71 -10.63 -3.01
N HIS A 434 -21.93 -10.76 -1.70
CA HIS A 434 -20.87 -11.28 -0.82
C HIS A 434 -20.53 -12.72 -1.22
N GLN A 435 -19.21 -13.03 -1.28
CA GLN A 435 -18.72 -14.36 -1.66
C GLN A 435 -18.84 -15.39 -0.52
N LEU A 436 -18.90 -14.92 0.71
CA LEU A 436 -19.00 -15.73 1.90
C LEU A 436 -20.00 -15.12 2.88
N PRO A 437 -21.32 -15.07 2.55
CA PRO A 437 -22.30 -14.46 3.45
C PRO A 437 -22.39 -15.21 4.79
N ASP A 438 -22.25 -16.54 4.77
CA ASP A 438 -22.54 -17.44 5.91
C ASP A 438 -21.26 -17.88 6.64
N TRP A 439 -20.13 -17.17 6.50
CA TRP A 439 -18.89 -17.59 7.14
C TRP A 439 -18.95 -17.55 8.68
N GLU A 440 -19.80 -16.71 9.24
CA GLU A 440 -20.02 -16.60 10.69
C GLU A 440 -20.90 -17.70 11.25
N ASP A 441 -21.62 -18.50 10.43
CA ASP A 441 -22.51 -19.55 10.89
C ASP A 441 -21.80 -20.68 11.66
N SER A 442 -20.51 -20.84 11.40
CA SER A 442 -19.65 -21.75 12.18
C SER A 442 -19.20 -21.20 13.54
N LEU A 443 -19.50 -19.93 13.83
CA LEU A 443 -19.25 -19.34 15.14
C LEU A 443 -20.41 -19.63 16.12
N PRO A 444 -20.14 -19.76 17.42
CA PRO A 444 -21.19 -19.70 18.44
C PRO A 444 -22.06 -18.45 18.25
N ALA A 445 -23.34 -18.56 18.46
CA ALA A 445 -24.30 -17.47 18.20
C ALA A 445 -23.94 -16.15 18.91
N GLU A 446 -23.39 -16.27 20.12
CA GLU A 446 -22.91 -15.15 20.94
C GLU A 446 -21.74 -14.37 20.34
N TYR A 447 -21.01 -14.97 19.38
CA TYR A 447 -19.82 -14.39 18.73
C TYR A 447 -20.07 -13.89 17.31
N ARG A 448 -21.30 -14.09 16.81
CA ARG A 448 -21.71 -13.57 15.49
C ARG A 448 -21.95 -12.06 15.55
N THR A 449 -21.57 -11.35 14.51
CA THR A 449 -22.05 -9.98 14.31
C THR A 449 -23.53 -10.07 13.89
N ALA A 450 -24.37 -9.25 14.47
CA ALA A 450 -25.77 -9.19 14.03
C ALA A 450 -25.80 -8.91 12.50
N PRO A 451 -26.59 -9.66 11.70
CA PRO A 451 -26.67 -9.42 10.27
C PRO A 451 -27.09 -7.97 10.02
N ALA A 452 -26.38 -7.28 9.16
CA ALA A 452 -26.78 -5.98 8.67
C ALA A 452 -28.07 -6.19 7.86
N GLY A 453 -29.23 -6.03 8.49
CA GLY A 453 -30.52 -6.16 7.79
C GLY A 453 -31.59 -7.02 8.45
N SER A 454 -31.43 -7.53 9.67
CA SER A 454 -32.55 -8.08 10.41
C SER A 454 -33.27 -7.03 11.26
N ALA A 455 -33.65 -5.92 10.65
CA ALA A 455 -34.84 -5.21 11.07
C ALA A 455 -36.00 -6.03 10.51
N THR A 456 -36.63 -6.85 11.31
CA THR A 456 -37.97 -7.40 11.01
C THR A 456 -38.89 -6.24 10.62
N PRO A 457 -39.58 -6.32 9.48
CA PRO A 457 -40.65 -5.38 9.23
C PRO A 457 -41.83 -5.80 10.10
N GLY A 458 -42.24 -4.94 11.03
CA GLY A 458 -43.51 -5.02 11.73
C GLY A 458 -43.42 -5.47 13.17
N ASP A 459 -43.55 -4.51 14.07
CA ASP A 459 -44.72 -4.39 14.95
C ASP A 459 -44.94 -2.93 15.27
#